data_b93915c305f9fa55d8c14483c3618a23
#
_entry.id   b93915c305f9fa55d8c14483c3618a23
#
_cell.length_a   1.000
_cell.length_b   1.000
_cell.length_c   1.000
_cell.angle_alpha   90.00
_cell.angle_beta   90.00
_cell.angle_gamma   90.00
#
_symmetry.space_group_name_H-M   'P 1'
#
loop_
_entity.id
_entity.type
_entity.pdbx_description
1 polymer ?
#
loop_
_entity_poly.entity_id
_entity_poly.type
_entity_poly.pdbx_seq_one_letter_code
_entity_poly.pdbx_strand_id
1 'polypeptide(L)'
;MFNSRIVIVLLVLLKFHNYEGCGPDKTGSQSPPGYDLNDPVKIKMPVALDEISGIFYYPKDSSVFAEIDEDGMLFKIYMDGSEKIKQWRYGKKHDFEDIVINDSAIYILISNGDIEKLRFKGDTIVKTKSNFPDASKKENEFEAMYYDPSLGLVTLCKNCEDDKKKVVTAFACKPDSSVYNVAYQIDVKPIAEKSKEDKIHFKPSAAAINPLTNELYILASVNKLLVVADRSGNVKDVYTLDPVTFNQPEGITFTPSGDLLISNEKGEEDNATILIFKPSQKK
;
A
#
# COMPACT_ATOMS: atom_id res chain seq x y z
N MET A 1 2.28 95.86 5.16
CA MET A 1 3.33 94.84 5.09
C MET A 1 2.70 93.48 5.47
N PHE A 2 2.29 92.69 4.47
CA PHE A 2 1.72 91.36 4.72
C PHE A 2 2.71 90.35 4.13
N ASN A 3 3.32 89.53 5.00
CA ASN A 3 4.20 88.45 4.60
C ASN A 3 3.32 87.20 4.35
N SER A 4 3.21 86.80 3.11
CA SER A 4 2.58 85.57 2.70
C SER A 4 3.58 84.42 2.77
N ARG A 5 3.37 83.50 3.73
CA ARG A 5 4.13 82.23 3.80
C ARG A 5 3.45 81.18 2.92
N ILE A 6 4.09 80.78 1.85
CA ILE A 6 3.72 79.67 1.00
C ILE A 6 4.04 78.36 1.74
N VAL A 7 3.02 77.58 2.07
CA VAL A 7 3.18 76.22 2.60
C VAL A 7 3.16 75.26 1.41
N ILE A 8 4.31 74.66 1.11
CA ILE A 8 4.43 73.61 0.10
C ILE A 8 4.04 72.29 0.80
N VAL A 9 2.89 71.74 0.43
CA VAL A 9 2.46 70.39 0.83
C VAL A 9 3.09 69.37 -0.11
N LEU A 10 4.05 68.63 0.41
CA LEU A 10 4.73 67.54 -0.33
C LEU A 10 3.79 66.32 -0.24
N LEU A 11 3.10 65.99 -1.34
CA LEU A 11 2.34 64.76 -1.49
C LEU A 11 3.29 63.59 -1.74
N VAL A 12 3.58 62.82 -0.70
CA VAL A 12 4.32 61.55 -0.84
C VAL A 12 3.32 60.48 -1.31
N LEU A 13 3.37 60.14 -2.59
CA LEU A 13 2.66 59.00 -3.17
C LEU A 13 3.37 57.72 -2.72
N LEU A 14 2.84 57.10 -1.66
CA LEU A 14 3.19 55.72 -1.28
C LEU A 14 2.64 54.75 -2.34
N LYS A 15 3.52 54.27 -3.24
CA LYS A 15 3.21 53.10 -4.06
C LYS A 15 3.15 51.86 -3.15
N PHE A 16 1.97 51.44 -2.84
CA PHE A 16 1.78 50.08 -2.29
C PHE A 16 2.17 49.08 -3.37
N HIS A 17 3.35 48.48 -3.26
CA HIS A 17 3.65 47.23 -3.96
C HIS A 17 2.87 46.14 -3.25
N ASN A 18 1.85 45.62 -3.92
CA ASN A 18 1.25 44.33 -3.54
C ASN A 18 2.39 43.30 -3.69
N TYR A 19 3.00 42.90 -2.57
CA TYR A 19 3.70 41.66 -2.47
C TYR A 19 2.60 40.58 -2.49
N GLU A 20 2.32 39.99 -3.65
CA GLU A 20 1.74 38.68 -3.71
C GLU A 20 2.76 37.75 -3.04
N GLY A 21 2.52 37.44 -1.77
CA GLY A 21 3.26 36.40 -1.08
C GLY A 21 2.97 35.09 -1.82
N CYS A 22 3.94 34.59 -2.57
CA CYS A 22 4.02 33.17 -2.86
C CYS A 22 4.04 32.45 -1.51
N GLY A 23 2.86 32.01 -1.06
CA GLY A 23 2.79 30.95 -0.05
C GLY A 23 3.60 29.76 -0.58
N PRO A 24 4.17 28.92 0.29
CA PRO A 24 4.83 27.72 -0.19
C PRO A 24 3.81 26.97 -1.05
N ASP A 25 4.18 26.73 -2.32
CA ASP A 25 3.42 25.81 -3.17
C ASP A 25 3.21 24.54 -2.34
N LYS A 26 1.97 24.24 -2.03
CA LYS A 26 1.59 22.89 -1.59
C LYS A 26 1.80 22.01 -2.81
N THR A 27 3.04 21.60 -3.03
CA THR A 27 3.34 20.52 -3.97
C THR A 27 2.80 19.25 -3.34
N GLY A 28 1.48 19.08 -3.43
CA GLY A 28 0.84 17.82 -3.08
C GLY A 28 1.49 16.72 -3.90
N SER A 29 1.69 15.55 -3.31
CA SER A 29 2.15 14.37 -4.04
C SER A 29 1.27 14.14 -5.25
N GLN A 30 1.87 13.82 -6.40
CA GLN A 30 1.11 13.40 -7.57
C GLN A 30 0.33 12.13 -7.22
N SER A 31 -0.87 12.01 -7.72
CA SER A 31 -1.75 10.88 -7.45
C SER A 31 -2.04 10.08 -8.71
N PRO A 32 -2.30 8.77 -8.62
CA PRO A 32 -2.76 7.97 -9.75
C PRO A 32 -4.06 8.55 -10.34
N PRO A 33 -4.28 8.43 -11.64
CA PRO A 33 -5.52 8.89 -12.26
C PRO A 33 -6.75 8.32 -11.55
N GLY A 34 -7.64 9.21 -11.14
CA GLY A 34 -8.86 8.84 -10.44
C GLY A 34 -8.76 8.85 -8.91
N TYR A 35 -7.61 9.10 -8.32
CA TYR A 35 -7.45 9.22 -6.86
C TYR A 35 -6.81 10.55 -6.48
N ASP A 36 -7.05 10.99 -5.24
CA ASP A 36 -6.29 12.05 -4.58
C ASP A 36 -5.64 11.47 -3.32
N LEU A 37 -4.36 11.16 -3.39
CA LEU A 37 -3.61 10.59 -2.27
C LEU A 37 -3.35 11.59 -1.14
N ASN A 38 -3.69 12.87 -1.33
CA ASN A 38 -3.52 13.92 -0.32
C ASN A 38 -4.77 14.11 0.56
N ASP A 39 -5.91 13.47 0.20
CA ASP A 39 -7.19 13.63 0.91
C ASP A 39 -7.85 12.26 1.25
N PRO A 40 -7.23 11.43 2.10
CA PRO A 40 -7.82 10.16 2.53
C PRO A 40 -8.91 10.34 3.58
N VAL A 41 -9.91 9.46 3.55
CA VAL A 41 -10.68 9.15 4.75
C VAL A 41 -9.83 8.25 5.63
N LYS A 42 -9.45 8.73 6.84
CA LYS A 42 -8.56 8.02 7.77
C LYS A 42 -9.37 7.35 8.88
N ILE A 43 -9.24 6.04 9.00
CA ILE A 43 -9.84 5.23 10.08
C ILE A 43 -8.75 4.75 11.01
N LYS A 44 -8.83 5.13 12.29
CA LYS A 44 -7.90 4.67 13.32
C LYS A 44 -8.22 3.24 13.74
N MET A 45 -7.18 2.42 13.86
CA MET A 45 -7.31 1.04 14.31
C MET A 45 -7.09 0.94 15.83
N PRO A 46 -7.69 -0.05 16.49
CA PRO A 46 -7.40 -0.32 17.92
C PRO A 46 -6.00 -0.92 18.09
N VAL A 47 -5.47 -0.85 19.31
CA VAL A 47 -4.13 -1.34 19.69
C VAL A 47 -3.85 -2.77 19.25
N ALA A 48 -4.87 -3.63 19.18
CA ALA A 48 -4.71 -5.01 18.70
C ALA A 48 -4.29 -5.12 17.22
N LEU A 49 -4.32 -4.01 16.48
CA LEU A 49 -3.94 -3.88 15.07
C LEU A 49 -2.79 -2.88 14.89
N ASP A 50 -2.00 -2.59 15.94
CA ASP A 50 -0.87 -1.66 15.85
C ASP A 50 0.17 -2.10 14.80
N GLU A 51 0.39 -3.41 14.67
CA GLU A 51 1.27 -4.05 13.69
C GLU A 51 0.48 -4.61 12.49
N ILE A 52 -0.54 -3.86 12.02
CA ILE A 52 -1.34 -4.27 10.85
C ILE A 52 -0.47 -4.31 9.59
N SER A 53 -0.38 -5.46 8.96
CA SER A 53 0.34 -5.67 7.72
C SER A 53 -0.63 -5.78 6.54
N GLY A 54 -0.80 -6.96 5.95
CA GLY A 54 -1.69 -7.15 4.82
C GLY A 54 -3.17 -6.91 5.12
N ILE A 55 -3.88 -6.40 4.13
CA ILE A 55 -5.34 -6.21 4.17
C ILE A 55 -6.02 -6.73 2.91
N PHE A 56 -7.23 -7.26 3.05
CA PHE A 56 -8.06 -7.70 1.94
C PHE A 56 -9.53 -7.28 2.11
N TYR A 57 -10.05 -6.50 1.17
CA TYR A 57 -11.47 -6.14 1.16
C TYR A 57 -12.35 -7.34 0.78
N TYR A 58 -13.32 -7.66 1.63
CA TYR A 58 -14.24 -8.79 1.43
C TYR A 58 -15.62 -8.29 0.99
N PRO A 59 -15.96 -8.44 -0.30
CA PRO A 59 -17.15 -7.77 -0.87
C PRO A 59 -18.48 -8.36 -0.42
N LYS A 60 -18.50 -9.57 0.17
CA LYS A 60 -19.76 -10.21 0.58
C LYS A 60 -20.50 -9.47 1.68
N ASP A 61 -19.77 -8.75 2.54
CA ASP A 61 -20.34 -8.00 3.65
C ASP A 61 -19.62 -6.67 3.92
N SER A 62 -18.88 -6.17 2.93
CA SER A 62 -18.16 -4.89 2.99
C SER A 62 -17.19 -4.76 4.17
N SER A 63 -16.58 -5.88 4.58
CA SER A 63 -15.56 -5.91 5.62
C SER A 63 -14.16 -5.93 5.03
N VAL A 64 -13.16 -5.67 5.87
CA VAL A 64 -11.75 -5.87 5.56
C VAL A 64 -11.22 -6.98 6.46
N PHE A 65 -10.59 -7.98 5.87
CA PHE A 65 -9.75 -8.91 6.61
C PHE A 65 -8.35 -8.31 6.70
N ALA A 66 -7.72 -8.50 7.85
CA ALA A 66 -6.36 -8.05 8.12
C ALA A 66 -5.61 -9.11 8.90
N GLU A 67 -4.32 -9.15 8.74
CA GLU A 67 -3.41 -9.91 9.59
C GLU A 67 -2.40 -8.94 10.23
N ILE A 68 -1.65 -9.41 11.21
CA ILE A 68 -0.58 -8.67 11.87
C ILE A 68 0.71 -9.47 11.79
N ASP A 69 1.81 -8.75 11.65
CA ASP A 69 3.15 -9.29 11.39
C ASP A 69 3.55 -10.42 12.36
N GLU A 70 3.55 -10.17 13.64
CA GLU A 70 4.19 -11.08 14.61
C GLU A 70 3.32 -12.25 15.08
N ASP A 71 2.03 -12.09 15.14
CA ASP A 71 1.11 -13.05 15.76
C ASP A 71 0.17 -13.66 14.71
N GLY A 72 0.05 -14.97 14.67
CA GLY A 72 -0.90 -15.67 13.80
C GLY A 72 -2.36 -15.35 14.14
N MET A 73 -2.73 -14.09 13.97
CA MET A 73 -4.07 -13.54 14.23
C MET A 73 -4.69 -13.01 12.95
N LEU A 74 -5.92 -13.44 12.71
CA LEU A 74 -6.77 -12.94 11.62
C LEU A 74 -7.82 -12.01 12.22
N PHE A 75 -7.97 -10.83 11.65
CA PHE A 75 -8.99 -9.86 12.04
C PHE A 75 -10.00 -9.67 10.91
N LYS A 76 -11.23 -9.35 11.28
CA LYS A 76 -12.28 -8.91 10.37
C LYS A 76 -12.89 -7.62 10.87
N ILE A 77 -12.76 -6.57 10.08
CA ILE A 77 -13.09 -5.18 10.40
C ILE A 77 -14.26 -4.75 9.53
N TYR A 78 -15.36 -4.34 10.15
CA TYR A 78 -16.51 -3.78 9.43
C TYR A 78 -16.29 -2.28 9.26
N MET A 79 -16.12 -1.84 8.01
CA MET A 79 -15.68 -0.48 7.68
C MET A 79 -16.72 0.59 8.01
N ASP A 80 -17.98 0.20 8.14
CA ASP A 80 -19.09 1.07 8.55
C ASP A 80 -19.29 1.14 10.07
N GLY A 81 -18.48 0.40 10.85
CA GLY A 81 -18.60 0.30 12.30
C GLY A 81 -19.84 -0.45 12.79
N SER A 82 -20.57 -1.14 11.91
CA SER A 82 -21.81 -1.85 12.21
C SER A 82 -21.65 -2.99 13.21
N GLU A 83 -20.49 -3.64 13.21
CA GLU A 83 -20.15 -4.74 14.10
C GLU A 83 -18.79 -4.52 14.78
N LYS A 84 -18.59 -5.20 15.93
CA LYS A 84 -17.28 -5.25 16.58
C LYS A 84 -16.30 -6.03 15.71
N ILE A 85 -15.02 -5.64 15.76
CA ILE A 85 -13.93 -6.37 15.10
C ILE A 85 -13.92 -7.80 15.63
N LYS A 86 -13.97 -8.77 14.71
CA LYS A 86 -13.81 -10.19 15.01
C LYS A 86 -12.36 -10.58 14.85
N GLN A 87 -11.91 -11.54 15.68
CA GLN A 87 -10.54 -12.01 15.64
C GLN A 87 -10.45 -13.51 15.86
N TRP A 88 -9.52 -14.17 15.21
CA TRP A 88 -9.25 -15.59 15.32
C TRP A 88 -7.76 -15.85 15.33
N ARG A 89 -7.31 -16.70 16.25
CA ARG A 89 -5.94 -17.20 16.22
C ARG A 89 -5.85 -18.41 15.30
N TYR A 90 -4.98 -18.34 14.29
CA TYR A 90 -4.74 -19.44 13.36
C TYR A 90 -3.33 -20.03 13.49
N GLY A 91 -2.39 -19.33 14.13
CA GLY A 91 -1.00 -19.72 14.21
C GLY A 91 -0.31 -19.31 15.51
N LYS A 92 0.95 -19.72 15.60
CA LYS A 92 1.93 -19.21 16.56
C LYS A 92 2.62 -18.01 15.92
N LYS A 93 3.42 -17.30 16.72
CA LYS A 93 4.28 -16.20 16.27
C LYS A 93 5.13 -16.63 15.05
N HIS A 94 5.06 -15.84 13.99
CA HIS A 94 5.82 -15.96 12.75
C HIS A 94 5.85 -14.57 12.09
N ASP A 95 6.57 -14.42 11.02
CA ASP A 95 6.74 -13.21 10.21
C ASP A 95 5.71 -13.24 9.07
N PHE A 96 4.49 -12.76 9.36
CA PHE A 96 3.37 -12.74 8.40
C PHE A 96 3.32 -11.41 7.68
N GLU A 97 3.08 -11.40 6.36
CA GLU A 97 3.34 -10.24 5.52
C GLU A 97 2.13 -9.75 4.72
N ASP A 98 1.32 -10.66 4.19
CA ASP A 98 0.20 -10.26 3.34
C ASP A 98 -0.93 -11.30 3.32
N ILE A 99 -2.12 -10.86 2.94
CA ILE A 99 -3.34 -11.64 2.93
C ILE A 99 -4.08 -11.54 1.61
N VAL A 100 -4.50 -12.69 1.08
CA VAL A 100 -5.37 -12.78 -0.09
C VAL A 100 -6.55 -13.71 0.21
N ILE A 101 -7.74 -13.34 -0.24
CA ILE A 101 -8.91 -14.24 -0.19
C ILE A 101 -9.33 -14.58 -1.62
N ASN A 102 -9.37 -15.88 -1.92
CA ASN A 102 -9.90 -16.39 -3.16
C ASN A 102 -10.89 -17.50 -2.88
N ASP A 103 -12.07 -17.43 -3.48
CA ASP A 103 -13.23 -18.29 -3.17
C ASP A 103 -13.61 -18.23 -1.68
N SER A 104 -13.36 -19.30 -0.94
CA SER A 104 -13.62 -19.41 0.50
C SER A 104 -12.36 -19.70 1.30
N ALA A 105 -11.20 -19.54 0.69
CA ALA A 105 -9.91 -19.74 1.34
C ALA A 105 -9.20 -18.41 1.53
N ILE A 106 -8.53 -18.30 2.67
CA ILE A 106 -7.67 -17.18 3.01
C ILE A 106 -6.23 -17.67 2.87
N TYR A 107 -5.41 -16.92 2.19
CA TYR A 107 -4.00 -17.21 1.99
C TYR A 107 -3.19 -16.15 2.71
N ILE A 108 -2.24 -16.57 3.54
CA ILE A 108 -1.35 -15.69 4.30
C ILE A 108 0.07 -15.95 3.80
N LEU A 109 0.74 -14.90 3.38
CA LEU A 109 2.14 -14.92 3.01
C LEU A 109 3.00 -14.90 4.27
N ILE A 110 4.09 -15.63 4.25
CA ILE A 110 5.16 -15.59 5.24
C ILE A 110 6.41 -15.01 4.56
N SER A 111 7.21 -14.26 5.29
CA SER A 111 8.37 -13.54 4.74
C SER A 111 9.36 -14.40 3.96
N ASN A 112 9.46 -15.69 4.25
CA ASN A 112 10.31 -16.63 3.51
C ASN A 112 9.68 -17.15 2.19
N GLY A 113 8.50 -16.66 1.81
CA GLY A 113 7.75 -17.06 0.61
C GLY A 113 6.80 -18.24 0.79
N ASP A 114 6.74 -18.85 1.98
CA ASP A 114 5.73 -19.86 2.29
C ASP A 114 4.33 -19.25 2.31
N ILE A 115 3.31 -20.03 1.95
CA ILE A 115 1.92 -19.57 2.01
C ILE A 115 1.10 -20.50 2.91
N GLU A 116 0.50 -19.97 3.95
CA GLU A 116 -0.51 -20.66 4.75
C GLU A 116 -1.89 -20.45 4.15
N LYS A 117 -2.61 -21.55 3.91
CA LYS A 117 -4.00 -21.52 3.48
C LYS A 117 -4.91 -21.85 4.65
N LEU A 118 -5.81 -20.93 4.96
CA LEU A 118 -6.78 -21.01 6.05
C LEU A 118 -8.18 -21.25 5.50
N ARG A 119 -8.95 -22.08 6.20
CA ARG A 119 -10.39 -22.29 5.95
C ARG A 119 -11.14 -22.32 7.26
N PHE A 120 -12.26 -21.64 7.33
CA PHE A 120 -13.20 -21.80 8.45
C PHE A 120 -13.91 -23.15 8.41
N LYS A 121 -13.93 -23.81 9.56
CA LYS A 121 -14.74 -25.00 9.83
C LYS A 121 -15.57 -24.75 11.11
N GLY A 122 -16.77 -24.21 10.94
CA GLY A 122 -17.50 -23.59 12.06
C GLY A 122 -16.72 -22.41 12.59
N ASP A 123 -16.53 -22.36 13.92
CA ASP A 123 -15.78 -21.30 14.61
C ASP A 123 -14.26 -21.53 14.68
N THR A 124 -13.78 -22.63 14.09
CA THR A 124 -12.34 -22.96 14.08
C THR A 124 -11.73 -22.73 12.71
N ILE A 125 -10.40 -22.48 12.70
CA ILE A 125 -9.62 -22.37 11.47
C ILE A 125 -8.80 -23.65 11.29
N VAL A 126 -8.94 -24.27 10.10
CA VAL A 126 -8.04 -25.36 9.64
C VAL A 126 -7.04 -24.75 8.67
N LYS A 127 -5.77 -25.14 8.78
CA LYS A 127 -4.74 -24.63 7.92
C LYS A 127 -3.92 -25.71 7.24
N THR A 128 -3.44 -25.40 6.05
CA THR A 128 -2.40 -26.13 5.32
C THR A 128 -1.33 -25.15 4.87
N LYS A 129 -0.16 -25.65 4.53
CA LYS A 129 0.98 -24.80 4.16
C LYS A 129 1.57 -25.28 2.83
N SER A 130 1.86 -24.34 1.94
CA SER A 130 2.66 -24.54 0.74
C SER A 130 4.03 -23.92 0.98
N ASN A 131 5.09 -24.72 0.86
CA ASN A 131 6.44 -24.23 1.11
C ASN A 131 7.02 -23.67 -0.19
N PHE A 132 7.63 -22.50 -0.09
CA PHE A 132 8.43 -21.94 -1.16
C PHE A 132 9.71 -22.78 -1.35
N PRO A 133 10.12 -23.12 -2.59
CA PRO A 133 11.24 -24.04 -2.82
C PRO A 133 12.55 -23.61 -2.16
N ASP A 134 12.81 -22.34 -2.12
CA ASP A 134 14.03 -21.72 -1.59
C ASP A 134 13.82 -20.98 -0.26
N ALA A 135 12.79 -21.36 0.51
CA ALA A 135 12.46 -20.75 1.81
C ALA A 135 13.60 -20.83 2.85
N SER A 136 14.60 -21.72 2.64
CA SER A 136 15.78 -21.80 3.49
C SER A 136 16.86 -20.78 3.18
N LYS A 137 16.78 -20.09 2.04
CA LYS A 137 17.69 -18.99 1.71
C LYS A 137 17.31 -17.77 2.54
N LYS A 138 18.17 -17.38 3.48
CA LYS A 138 17.94 -16.26 4.38
C LYS A 138 17.83 -14.92 3.67
N GLU A 139 18.34 -14.83 2.46
CA GLU A 139 18.34 -13.64 1.63
C GLU A 139 17.00 -13.41 0.91
N ASN A 140 16.15 -14.44 0.84
CA ASN A 140 14.85 -14.34 0.19
C ASN A 140 13.81 -13.81 1.19
N GLU A 141 13.29 -12.63 0.92
CA GLU A 141 12.29 -11.92 1.72
C GLU A 141 11.13 -11.49 0.81
N PHE A 142 9.92 -11.80 1.23
CA PHE A 142 8.69 -11.51 0.50
C PHE A 142 7.73 -10.77 1.42
N GLU A 143 7.13 -9.67 0.96
CA GLU A 143 6.14 -8.91 1.73
C GLU A 143 4.83 -8.69 0.96
N ALA A 144 4.81 -8.83 -0.35
CA ALA A 144 3.63 -8.55 -1.16
C ALA A 144 3.07 -9.81 -1.81
N MET A 145 1.75 -10.01 -1.71
CA MET A 145 1.03 -11.08 -2.39
C MET A 145 -0.31 -10.59 -2.93
N TYR A 146 -0.65 -10.96 -4.15
CA TYR A 146 -1.96 -10.69 -4.73
C TYR A 146 -2.50 -11.89 -5.52
N TYR A 147 -3.78 -11.86 -5.84
CA TYR A 147 -4.40 -12.88 -6.70
C TYR A 147 -4.58 -12.35 -8.12
N ASP A 148 -4.06 -13.10 -9.07
CA ASP A 148 -4.27 -12.89 -10.49
C ASP A 148 -5.11 -14.04 -11.08
N PRO A 149 -6.26 -13.78 -11.73
CA PRO A 149 -7.12 -14.85 -12.24
C PRO A 149 -6.44 -15.80 -13.23
N SER A 150 -5.41 -15.36 -13.95
CA SER A 150 -4.66 -16.18 -14.91
C SER A 150 -3.47 -16.92 -14.29
N LEU A 151 -2.78 -16.28 -13.35
CA LEU A 151 -1.55 -16.78 -12.73
C LEU A 151 -1.80 -17.55 -11.43
N GLY A 152 -2.80 -17.15 -10.64
CA GLY A 152 -3.06 -17.62 -9.29
C GLY A 152 -2.57 -16.64 -8.23
N LEU A 153 -2.02 -17.16 -7.14
CA LEU A 153 -1.35 -16.34 -6.14
C LEU A 153 0.00 -15.90 -6.69
N VAL A 154 0.28 -14.61 -6.60
CA VAL A 154 1.55 -14.01 -7.05
C VAL A 154 2.20 -13.32 -5.89
N THR A 155 3.45 -13.67 -5.58
CA THR A 155 4.28 -13.05 -4.56
C THR A 155 5.39 -12.23 -5.20
N LEU A 156 5.66 -11.04 -4.68
CA LEU A 156 6.76 -10.18 -5.12
C LEU A 156 7.93 -10.31 -4.14
N CYS A 157 9.11 -10.55 -4.68
CA CYS A 157 10.29 -10.61 -3.85
C CYS A 157 10.76 -9.21 -3.44
N LYS A 158 10.78 -8.93 -2.14
CA LYS A 158 11.29 -7.68 -1.56
C LYS A 158 12.82 -7.63 -1.60
N ASN A 159 13.45 -8.77 -1.31
CA ASN A 159 14.90 -8.87 -1.26
C ASN A 159 15.31 -10.31 -1.62
N CYS A 160 15.62 -10.55 -2.90
CA CYS A 160 16.14 -11.80 -3.40
C CYS A 160 17.55 -11.60 -3.95
N GLU A 161 18.47 -12.50 -3.59
CA GLU A 161 19.88 -12.42 -4.00
C GLU A 161 20.01 -12.39 -5.53
N ASP A 162 19.24 -13.25 -6.21
CA ASP A 162 19.29 -13.38 -7.67
C ASP A 162 18.82 -12.12 -8.41
N ASP A 163 18.02 -11.28 -7.78
CA ASP A 163 17.50 -10.02 -8.35
C ASP A 163 18.56 -8.92 -8.43
N LYS A 164 19.64 -9.05 -7.66
CA LYS A 164 20.79 -8.09 -7.63
C LYS A 164 20.37 -6.64 -7.52
N LYS A 165 19.20 -6.37 -6.90
CA LYS A 165 18.59 -5.04 -6.79
C LYS A 165 18.27 -4.36 -8.12
N LYS A 166 18.21 -5.10 -9.21
CA LYS A 166 17.91 -4.59 -10.56
C LYS A 166 16.52 -4.91 -11.03
N VAL A 167 15.96 -5.97 -10.51
CA VAL A 167 14.61 -6.43 -10.79
C VAL A 167 13.91 -6.79 -9.48
N VAL A 168 12.58 -6.92 -9.54
CA VAL A 168 11.77 -7.60 -8.53
C VAL A 168 11.15 -8.80 -9.21
N THR A 169 11.53 -10.00 -8.77
CA THR A 169 10.97 -11.24 -9.32
C THR A 169 9.61 -11.53 -8.71
N ALA A 170 8.64 -11.76 -9.58
CA ALA A 170 7.31 -12.22 -9.24
C ALA A 170 7.24 -13.74 -9.40
N PHE A 171 6.85 -14.45 -8.34
CA PHE A 171 6.59 -15.87 -8.35
C PHE A 171 5.12 -16.16 -8.29
N ALA A 172 4.63 -17.06 -9.14
CA ALA A 172 3.22 -17.46 -9.13
C ALA A 172 3.08 -18.93 -8.73
N CYS A 173 2.04 -19.21 -7.94
CA CYS A 173 1.58 -20.56 -7.68
C CYS A 173 0.06 -20.65 -7.80
N LYS A 174 -0.45 -21.77 -8.32
CA LYS A 174 -1.89 -22.00 -8.31
C LYS A 174 -2.36 -22.26 -6.88
N PRO A 175 -3.57 -21.76 -6.50
CA PRO A 175 -4.18 -22.18 -5.25
C PRO A 175 -4.14 -23.70 -5.10
N ASP A 176 -3.81 -24.21 -3.91
CA ASP A 176 -3.65 -25.65 -3.63
C ASP A 176 -2.44 -26.33 -4.29
N SER A 177 -1.50 -25.57 -4.84
CA SER A 177 -0.24 -26.07 -5.40
C SER A 177 0.94 -25.69 -4.52
N SER A 178 1.97 -26.53 -4.51
CA SER A 178 3.28 -26.18 -3.95
C SER A 178 4.31 -25.92 -5.07
N VAL A 179 3.84 -25.73 -6.32
CA VAL A 179 4.71 -25.46 -7.46
C VAL A 179 4.71 -23.97 -7.74
N TYR A 180 5.84 -23.34 -7.50
CA TYR A 180 6.10 -21.94 -7.79
C TYR A 180 6.86 -21.80 -9.11
N ASN A 181 6.48 -20.84 -9.92
CA ASN A 181 7.16 -20.51 -11.17
C ASN A 181 7.41 -19.00 -11.21
N VAL A 182 8.52 -18.59 -11.81
CA VAL A 182 8.72 -17.17 -12.15
C VAL A 182 7.63 -16.77 -13.16
N ALA A 183 6.83 -15.79 -12.78
CA ALA A 183 5.75 -15.26 -13.63
C ALA A 183 6.26 -14.15 -14.54
N TYR A 184 6.97 -13.17 -13.94
CA TYR A 184 7.58 -12.04 -14.62
C TYR A 184 8.63 -11.39 -13.71
N GLN A 185 9.32 -10.39 -14.24
CA GLN A 185 10.23 -9.53 -13.48
C GLN A 185 9.89 -8.07 -13.73
N ILE A 186 9.93 -7.26 -12.68
CA ILE A 186 9.75 -5.81 -12.73
C ILE A 186 11.14 -5.18 -12.79
N ASP A 187 11.44 -4.44 -13.85
CA ASP A 187 12.71 -3.70 -13.96
C ASP A 187 12.68 -2.48 -13.02
N VAL A 188 13.69 -2.36 -12.16
CA VAL A 188 13.82 -1.27 -11.18
C VAL A 188 14.26 0.04 -11.84
N LYS A 189 14.89 -0.02 -13.02
CA LYS A 189 15.38 1.19 -13.71
C LYS A 189 14.28 2.21 -14.05
N PRO A 190 13.13 1.83 -14.64
CA PRO A 190 12.02 2.77 -14.84
C PRO A 190 11.47 3.37 -13.55
N ILE A 191 11.52 2.63 -12.43
CA ILE A 191 11.11 3.13 -11.11
C ILE A 191 12.05 4.24 -10.66
N ALA A 192 13.37 4.01 -10.74
CA ALA A 192 14.38 5.01 -10.40
C ALA A 192 14.24 6.29 -11.25
N GLU A 193 14.10 6.13 -12.56
CA GLU A 193 13.94 7.26 -13.49
C GLU A 193 12.69 8.10 -13.19
N LYS A 194 11.54 7.45 -12.90
CA LYS A 194 10.28 8.14 -12.62
C LYS A 194 10.21 8.74 -11.23
N SER A 195 10.83 8.11 -10.21
CA SER A 195 10.96 8.67 -8.86
C SER A 195 12.04 9.76 -8.74
N LYS A 196 12.85 9.93 -9.80
CA LYS A 196 13.99 10.87 -9.84
C LYS A 196 15.08 10.53 -8.82
N GLU A 197 15.25 9.27 -8.52
CA GLU A 197 16.30 8.75 -7.68
C GLU A 197 17.44 8.17 -8.54
N ASP A 198 18.68 8.54 -8.26
CA ASP A 198 19.84 8.03 -9.02
C ASP A 198 20.05 6.54 -8.82
N LYS A 199 19.74 6.04 -7.63
CA LYS A 199 19.82 4.62 -7.25
C LYS A 199 18.72 4.30 -6.28
N ILE A 200 17.95 3.26 -6.61
CA ILE A 200 16.89 2.76 -5.75
C ILE A 200 17.05 1.25 -5.55
N HIS A 201 16.86 0.80 -4.34
CA HIS A 201 16.55 -0.60 -4.06
C HIS A 201 15.05 -0.66 -3.77
N PHE A 202 14.27 -0.95 -4.80
CA PHE A 202 12.82 -1.00 -4.69
C PHE A 202 12.41 -2.22 -3.88
N LYS A 203 11.66 -1.98 -2.81
CA LYS A 203 11.23 -2.99 -1.84
C LYS A 203 9.70 -3.00 -1.77
N PRO A 204 9.01 -3.87 -2.53
CA PRO A 204 7.55 -3.97 -2.46
C PRO A 204 7.12 -4.44 -1.07
N SER A 205 6.13 -3.76 -0.48
CA SER A 205 5.50 -4.13 0.80
C SER A 205 4.08 -4.69 0.61
N ALA A 206 3.36 -4.29 -0.41
CA ALA A 206 2.04 -4.83 -0.72
C ALA A 206 1.72 -4.67 -2.21
N ALA A 207 0.78 -5.47 -2.72
CA ALA A 207 0.33 -5.34 -4.10
C ALA A 207 -1.15 -5.70 -4.29
N ALA A 208 -1.85 -5.00 -5.19
CA ALA A 208 -3.22 -5.33 -5.56
C ALA A 208 -3.53 -4.91 -7.02
N ILE A 209 -4.45 -5.63 -7.66
CA ILE A 209 -4.95 -5.24 -8.99
C ILE A 209 -6.14 -4.29 -8.83
N ASN A 210 -6.04 -3.11 -9.42
CA ASN A 210 -7.14 -2.15 -9.49
C ASN A 210 -8.26 -2.71 -10.38
N PRO A 211 -9.48 -2.93 -9.87
CA PRO A 211 -10.56 -3.56 -10.64
C PRO A 211 -11.10 -2.68 -11.76
N LEU A 212 -10.87 -1.36 -11.73
CA LEU A 212 -11.37 -0.42 -12.74
C LEU A 212 -10.43 -0.30 -13.95
N THR A 213 -9.10 -0.38 -13.69
CA THR A 213 -8.08 -0.18 -14.75
C THR A 213 -7.37 -1.48 -15.13
N ASN A 214 -7.53 -2.54 -14.34
CA ASN A 214 -6.83 -3.82 -14.48
C ASN A 214 -5.29 -3.67 -14.41
N GLU A 215 -4.82 -2.66 -13.68
CA GLU A 215 -3.41 -2.37 -13.44
C GLU A 215 -2.98 -2.88 -12.08
N LEU A 216 -1.72 -3.27 -11.96
CA LEU A 216 -1.09 -3.68 -10.73
C LEU A 216 -0.56 -2.45 -9.99
N TYR A 217 -1.04 -2.24 -8.77
CA TYR A 217 -0.58 -1.23 -7.84
C TYR A 217 0.33 -1.90 -6.82
N ILE A 218 1.53 -1.35 -6.60
CA ILE A 218 2.54 -1.92 -5.73
C ILE A 218 3.00 -0.84 -4.75
N LEU A 219 2.81 -1.08 -3.47
CA LEU A 219 3.36 -0.23 -2.41
C LEU A 219 4.82 -0.60 -2.14
N ALA A 220 5.59 0.38 -1.71
CA ALA A 220 6.93 0.21 -1.18
C ALA A 220 7.09 1.12 0.04
N SER A 221 6.89 0.56 1.22
CA SER A 221 6.89 1.29 2.50
C SER A 221 8.23 1.99 2.75
N VAL A 222 9.33 1.27 2.59
CA VAL A 222 10.69 1.79 2.78
C VAL A 222 11.00 2.95 1.81
N ASN A 223 10.54 2.82 0.55
CA ASN A 223 10.82 3.81 -0.49
C ASN A 223 9.81 4.96 -0.51
N LYS A 224 8.68 4.84 0.21
CA LYS A 224 7.55 5.78 0.13
C LYS A 224 7.07 5.97 -1.30
N LEU A 225 6.86 4.86 -2.01
CA LEU A 225 6.42 4.85 -3.40
C LEU A 225 5.15 4.01 -3.57
N LEU A 226 4.31 4.45 -4.50
CA LEU A 226 3.27 3.67 -5.13
C LEU A 226 3.63 3.52 -6.61
N VAL A 227 3.90 2.30 -7.04
CA VAL A 227 4.21 1.97 -8.43
C VAL A 227 2.98 1.41 -9.11
N VAL A 228 2.65 1.91 -10.29
CA VAL A 228 1.60 1.37 -11.16
C VAL A 228 2.26 0.68 -12.33
N ALA A 229 1.93 -0.59 -12.54
CA ALA A 229 2.44 -1.43 -13.62
C ALA A 229 1.31 -2.13 -14.36
N ASP A 230 1.59 -2.69 -15.53
CA ASP A 230 0.70 -3.68 -16.11
C ASP A 230 0.84 -5.05 -15.41
N ARG A 231 -0.02 -5.99 -15.74
CA ARG A 231 -0.02 -7.34 -15.14
C ARG A 231 1.17 -8.22 -15.55
N SER A 232 2.03 -7.72 -16.43
CA SER A 232 3.29 -8.36 -16.84
C SER A 232 4.50 -7.69 -16.18
N GLY A 233 4.28 -6.74 -15.26
CA GLY A 233 5.34 -6.06 -14.52
C GLY A 233 5.97 -4.86 -15.24
N ASN A 234 5.44 -4.43 -16.37
CA ASN A 234 5.93 -3.22 -17.05
C ASN A 234 5.48 -1.98 -16.30
N VAL A 235 6.42 -1.21 -15.74
CA VAL A 235 6.16 0.00 -14.97
C VAL A 235 5.56 1.09 -15.86
N LYS A 236 4.39 1.59 -15.49
CA LYS A 236 3.69 2.70 -16.16
C LYS A 236 3.99 4.03 -15.48
N ASP A 237 3.72 4.10 -14.18
CA ASP A 237 3.88 5.31 -13.39
C ASP A 237 4.40 5.02 -11.99
N VAL A 238 4.97 6.07 -11.35
CA VAL A 238 5.50 6.02 -9.99
C VAL A 238 5.06 7.29 -9.26
N TYR A 239 4.50 7.13 -8.07
CA TYR A 239 3.99 8.21 -7.23
C TYR A 239 4.73 8.19 -5.90
N THR A 240 5.26 9.34 -5.49
CA THR A 240 5.86 9.51 -4.16
C THR A 240 4.75 9.68 -3.13
N LEU A 241 4.81 8.93 -2.06
CA LEU A 241 3.90 8.98 -0.94
C LEU A 241 4.41 9.97 0.11
N ASP A 242 3.51 10.82 0.64
CA ASP A 242 3.83 11.70 1.74
C ASP A 242 4.12 10.88 3.02
N PRO A 243 5.32 10.96 3.61
CA PRO A 243 5.68 10.14 4.77
C PRO A 243 4.82 10.40 6.02
N VAL A 244 4.17 11.56 6.12
CA VAL A 244 3.27 11.89 7.24
C VAL A 244 1.94 11.15 7.09
N THR A 245 1.41 11.06 5.88
CA THR A 245 0.15 10.35 5.59
C THR A 245 0.38 8.84 5.49
N PHE A 246 1.52 8.44 4.93
CA PHE A 246 1.90 7.05 4.69
C PHE A 246 3.15 6.71 5.51
N ASN A 247 3.00 6.67 6.86
CA ASN A 247 4.12 6.44 7.76
C ASN A 247 4.77 5.06 7.57
N GLN A 248 3.98 3.97 7.54
CA GLN A 248 4.39 2.60 7.22
C GLN A 248 3.26 1.90 6.44
N PRO A 249 3.14 2.13 5.12
CA PRO A 249 2.10 1.52 4.31
C PRO A 249 2.46 0.06 3.99
N GLU A 250 1.78 -0.91 4.63
CA GLU A 250 2.10 -2.34 4.54
C GLU A 250 1.00 -3.17 3.87
N GLY A 251 -0.19 -2.64 3.68
CA GLY A 251 -1.25 -3.37 2.98
C GLY A 251 -1.99 -2.51 1.96
N ILE A 252 -2.43 -3.14 0.88
CA ILE A 252 -3.23 -2.49 -0.18
C ILE A 252 -4.35 -3.40 -0.67
N THR A 253 -5.54 -2.84 -0.84
CA THR A 253 -6.66 -3.55 -1.45
C THR A 253 -7.62 -2.59 -2.13
N PHE A 254 -8.54 -3.12 -2.94
CA PHE A 254 -9.58 -2.34 -3.59
C PHE A 254 -10.97 -2.89 -3.29
N THR A 255 -11.96 -2.00 -3.18
CA THR A 255 -13.36 -2.42 -3.31
C THR A 255 -13.69 -2.72 -4.77
N PRO A 256 -14.76 -3.48 -5.07
CA PRO A 256 -15.21 -3.68 -6.45
C PRO A 256 -15.58 -2.39 -7.19
N SER A 257 -15.95 -1.33 -6.45
CA SER A 257 -16.21 0.02 -6.97
C SER A 257 -14.95 0.83 -7.23
N GLY A 258 -13.79 0.32 -6.85
CA GLY A 258 -12.49 0.96 -7.05
C GLY A 258 -12.04 1.85 -5.90
N ASP A 259 -12.71 1.83 -4.71
CA ASP A 259 -12.12 2.52 -3.57
C ASP A 259 -10.79 1.85 -3.25
N LEU A 260 -9.71 2.63 -3.18
CA LEU A 260 -8.38 2.17 -2.79
C LEU A 260 -8.25 2.25 -1.26
N LEU A 261 -7.88 1.14 -0.64
CA LEU A 261 -7.61 1.06 0.80
C LEU A 261 -6.12 0.75 1.01
N ILE A 262 -5.50 1.48 1.93
CA ILE A 262 -4.10 1.27 2.34
C ILE A 262 -4.05 1.20 3.87
N SER A 263 -3.44 0.14 4.42
CA SER A 263 -3.10 0.07 5.84
C SER A 263 -1.75 0.72 6.11
N ASN A 264 -1.65 1.41 7.24
CA ASN A 264 -0.38 1.81 7.82
C ASN A 264 -0.24 1.17 9.19
N GLU A 265 0.89 0.57 9.46
CA GLU A 265 1.29 0.26 10.83
C GLU A 265 1.36 1.52 11.68
N LYS A 266 1.28 1.34 13.00
CA LYS A 266 1.41 2.42 13.95
C LYS A 266 2.76 3.12 13.86
N GLY A 267 3.87 2.38 13.81
CA GLY A 267 5.21 2.93 13.88
C GLY A 267 5.38 3.88 15.06
N GLU A 268 5.77 5.12 14.81
CA GLU A 268 5.90 6.18 15.83
C GLU A 268 4.59 6.95 16.09
N GLU A 269 3.51 6.66 15.34
CA GLU A 269 2.21 7.29 15.49
C GLU A 269 1.42 6.74 16.69
N ASP A 270 0.31 7.39 17.06
CA ASP A 270 -0.55 6.94 18.16
C ASP A 270 -1.30 5.64 17.87
N ASN A 271 -1.66 5.42 16.60
CA ASN A 271 -2.47 4.28 16.15
C ASN A 271 -2.09 3.87 14.72
N ALA A 272 -2.21 2.59 14.42
CA ALA A 272 -2.31 2.11 13.06
C ALA A 272 -3.57 2.67 12.37
N THR A 273 -3.57 2.71 11.04
CA THR A 273 -4.68 3.32 10.29
C THR A 273 -5.01 2.55 9.02
N ILE A 274 -6.27 2.63 8.59
CA ILE A 274 -6.66 2.33 7.21
C ILE A 274 -7.04 3.64 6.53
N LEU A 275 -6.39 3.96 5.43
CA LEU A 275 -6.67 5.09 4.56
C LEU A 275 -7.57 4.64 3.42
N ILE A 276 -8.63 5.42 3.12
CA ILE A 276 -9.56 5.13 2.04
C ILE A 276 -9.56 6.30 1.06
N PHE A 277 -9.31 5.98 -0.20
CA PHE A 277 -9.34 6.93 -1.31
C PHE A 277 -10.44 6.53 -2.29
N LYS A 278 -11.45 7.37 -2.43
CA LYS A 278 -12.54 7.13 -3.38
C LYS A 278 -12.12 7.52 -4.78
N PRO A 279 -12.49 6.72 -5.81
CA PRO A 279 -12.23 7.13 -7.18
C PRO A 279 -13.02 8.40 -7.51
N SER A 280 -12.32 9.41 -8.05
CA SER A 280 -12.99 10.60 -8.56
C SER A 280 -13.87 10.21 -9.74
N GLN A 281 -15.15 10.56 -9.69
CA GLN A 281 -16.02 10.40 -10.85
C GLN A 281 -15.45 11.25 -12.00
N LYS A 282 -15.10 10.61 -13.12
CA LYS A 282 -14.82 11.36 -14.35
C LYS A 282 -16.08 12.18 -14.69
N LYS A 283 -15.96 13.50 -14.58
CA LYS A 283 -16.98 14.42 -15.12
C LYS A 283 -16.99 14.37 -16.63
#